data_d093846d07930ea3fb8a92f3ae2fcbf8
#
_entry.id   d093846d07930ea3fb8a92f3ae2fcbf8
#
_cell.length_a   1.000
_cell.length_b   1.000
_cell.length_c   1.000
_cell.angle_alpha   90.00
_cell.angle_beta   90.00
_cell.angle_gamma   90.00
#
_symmetry.space_group_name_H-M   'P 1'
#
loop_
_entity.id
_entity.type
_entity.pdbx_description
1 polymer ?
#
loop_
_entity_poly.entity_id
_entity_poly.type
_entity_poly.pdbx_seq_one_letter_code
_entity_poly.pdbx_strand_id
1 'polypeptide(L)'
;MSFITRNYLSHYFFFSFIIFSCSSSSISIAVLTYTPGLAQKTFQANSKKLENKALKKPNDPNTLFKASKNLTMLTYGFIMDEAVRVSIEDYTEGLNIYNQANSNFKRSISYVEKSIQLEYDNYFQWINDDRDSPMIFKKEV
;
A
#
# COMPACT_ATOMS: atom_id res chain seq x y z
N MET A 1 47.40 5.64 -30.66
CA MET A 1 46.40 6.58 -30.11
C MET A 1 45.05 5.89 -29.91
N SER A 2 44.98 4.74 -29.26
CA SER A 2 43.76 3.90 -29.22
C SER A 2 43.48 3.22 -27.87
N PHE A 3 44.35 3.36 -26.88
CA PHE A 3 44.18 2.69 -25.59
C PHE A 3 43.49 3.54 -24.51
N ILE A 4 43.51 4.86 -24.63
CA ILE A 4 42.98 5.78 -23.60
C ILE A 4 41.47 5.93 -23.71
N THR A 5 40.88 5.89 -24.90
CA THR A 5 39.45 6.07 -25.15
C THR A 5 38.61 4.89 -24.66
N ARG A 6 39.17 3.67 -24.60
CA ARG A 6 38.45 2.45 -24.22
C ARG A 6 38.18 2.36 -22.69
N ASN A 7 39.06 2.96 -21.87
CA ASN A 7 38.87 2.97 -20.42
C ASN A 7 37.85 3.99 -19.96
N TYR A 8 37.71 5.14 -20.61
CA TYR A 8 36.71 6.13 -20.27
C TYR A 8 35.27 5.65 -20.52
N LEU A 9 35.06 4.92 -21.64
CA LEU A 9 33.73 4.38 -21.97
C LEU A 9 33.24 3.36 -20.91
N SER A 10 34.16 2.54 -20.38
CA SER A 10 33.86 1.57 -19.32
C SER A 10 33.47 2.24 -18.01
N HIS A 11 34.14 3.34 -17.64
CA HIS A 11 33.83 4.09 -16.43
C HIS A 11 32.49 4.85 -16.51
N TYR A 12 32.14 5.40 -17.68
CA TYR A 12 30.85 6.04 -17.90
C TYR A 12 29.70 5.02 -17.84
N PHE A 13 29.90 3.82 -18.35
CA PHE A 13 28.90 2.75 -18.29
C PHE A 13 28.68 2.24 -16.84
N PHE A 14 29.74 2.13 -16.04
CA PHE A 14 29.66 1.74 -14.63
C PHE A 14 29.01 2.82 -13.76
N PHE A 15 29.31 4.09 -14.02
CA PHE A 15 28.72 5.23 -13.30
C PHE A 15 27.24 5.40 -13.60
N SER A 16 26.82 5.14 -14.85
CA SER A 16 25.40 5.15 -15.25
C SER A 16 24.57 4.06 -14.55
N PHE A 17 25.15 2.90 -14.26
CA PHE A 17 24.46 1.79 -13.58
C PHE A 17 24.25 2.05 -12.08
N ILE A 18 25.15 2.81 -11.44
CA ILE A 18 25.04 3.15 -10.00
C ILE A 18 23.90 4.15 -9.74
N ILE A 19 23.62 5.04 -10.69
CA ILE A 19 22.55 6.03 -10.58
C ILE A 19 21.16 5.37 -10.70
N PHE A 20 21.02 4.26 -11.41
CA PHE A 20 19.75 3.54 -11.59
C PHE A 20 19.37 2.62 -10.42
N SER A 21 20.33 2.23 -9.56
CA SER A 21 20.07 1.25 -8.50
C SER A 21 19.51 1.85 -7.19
N CYS A 22 19.40 3.18 -7.07
CA CYS A 22 19.10 3.84 -5.78
C CYS A 22 17.79 4.64 -5.75
N SER A 23 16.73 4.27 -6.49
CA SER A 23 15.63 5.23 -6.54
C SER A 23 14.17 4.80 -6.64
N SER A 24 13.79 3.60 -6.28
CA SER A 24 12.35 3.31 -6.24
C SER A 24 11.62 4.05 -5.08
N SER A 25 12.31 4.29 -3.96
CA SER A 25 11.74 5.03 -2.82
C SER A 25 11.80 6.55 -2.98
N SER A 26 12.86 7.08 -3.56
CA SER A 26 13.04 8.54 -3.71
C SER A 26 12.09 9.15 -4.73
N ILE A 27 11.80 8.46 -5.83
CA ILE A 27 10.83 8.91 -6.83
C ILE A 27 9.42 8.93 -6.23
N SER A 28 9.07 7.94 -5.42
CA SER A 28 7.77 7.88 -4.76
C SER A 28 7.56 9.06 -3.80
N ILE A 29 8.58 9.42 -3.02
CA ILE A 29 8.53 10.56 -2.09
C ILE A 29 8.41 11.88 -2.86
N ALA A 30 9.18 12.06 -3.94
CA ALA A 30 9.12 13.27 -4.75
C ALA A 30 7.73 13.44 -5.40
N VAL A 31 7.13 12.38 -5.95
CA VAL A 31 5.78 12.41 -6.52
C VAL A 31 4.73 12.76 -5.46
N LEU A 32 4.83 12.21 -4.27
CA LEU A 32 3.91 12.54 -3.16
C LEU A 32 4.02 14.01 -2.74
N THR A 33 5.23 14.57 -2.72
CA THR A 33 5.49 15.93 -2.25
C THR A 33 5.11 16.99 -3.27
N TYR A 34 5.44 16.77 -4.55
CA TYR A 34 5.30 17.80 -5.59
C TYR A 34 4.01 17.67 -6.41
N THR A 35 3.39 16.48 -6.45
CA THR A 35 2.17 16.25 -7.24
C THR A 35 1.18 15.35 -6.50
N PRO A 36 0.62 15.81 -5.36
CA PRO A 36 -0.26 14.98 -4.53
C PRO A 36 -1.50 14.47 -5.29
N GLY A 37 -2.08 15.28 -6.18
CA GLY A 37 -3.22 14.86 -7.00
C GLY A 37 -2.88 13.74 -7.99
N LEU A 38 -1.66 13.70 -8.54
CA LEU A 38 -1.22 12.60 -9.39
C LEU A 38 -0.96 11.34 -8.56
N ALA A 39 -0.36 11.49 -7.39
CA ALA A 39 -0.16 10.41 -6.46
C ALA A 39 -1.50 9.77 -6.05
N GLN A 40 -2.48 10.56 -5.65
CA GLN A 40 -3.82 10.10 -5.30
C GLN A 40 -4.46 9.29 -6.45
N LYS A 41 -4.47 9.81 -7.67
CA LYS A 41 -5.00 9.10 -8.85
C LYS A 41 -4.29 7.77 -9.09
N THR A 42 -2.98 7.73 -8.92
CA THR A 42 -2.17 6.51 -9.07
C THR A 42 -2.53 5.48 -7.99
N PHE A 43 -2.68 5.90 -6.74
CA PHE A 43 -3.11 5.03 -5.65
C PHE A 43 -4.55 4.52 -5.86
N GLN A 44 -5.47 5.36 -6.34
CA GLN A 44 -6.84 4.97 -6.67
C GLN A 44 -6.88 3.91 -7.78
N ALA A 45 -6.15 4.13 -8.87
CA ALA A 45 -6.08 3.17 -9.99
C ALA A 45 -5.48 1.83 -9.54
N ASN A 46 -4.41 1.88 -8.74
CA ASN A 46 -3.78 0.70 -8.20
C ASN A 46 -4.67 -0.04 -7.20
N SER A 47 -5.39 0.67 -6.33
CA SER A 47 -6.36 0.09 -5.41
C SER A 47 -7.44 -0.68 -6.15
N LYS A 48 -8.07 -0.06 -7.14
CA LYS A 48 -9.09 -0.71 -7.99
C LYS A 48 -8.54 -1.97 -8.68
N LYS A 49 -7.30 -1.91 -9.19
CA LYS A 49 -6.65 -3.07 -9.82
C LYS A 49 -6.42 -4.21 -8.83
N LEU A 50 -5.94 -3.89 -7.62
CA LEU A 50 -5.67 -4.89 -6.58
C LEU A 50 -6.94 -5.48 -6.00
N GLU A 51 -7.99 -4.69 -5.78
CA GLU A 51 -9.31 -5.19 -5.36
C GLU A 51 -9.91 -6.13 -6.41
N ASN A 52 -9.87 -5.76 -7.70
CA ASN A 52 -10.31 -6.64 -8.79
C ASN A 52 -9.51 -7.95 -8.85
N LYS A 53 -8.21 -7.90 -8.52
CA LYS A 53 -7.38 -9.11 -8.44
C LYS A 53 -7.76 -9.96 -7.24
N ALA A 54 -8.04 -9.36 -6.08
CA ALA A 54 -8.49 -10.04 -4.87
C ALA A 54 -9.84 -10.75 -5.09
N LEU A 55 -10.77 -10.11 -5.82
CA LEU A 55 -12.04 -10.74 -6.21
C LEU A 55 -11.85 -11.96 -7.11
N LYS A 56 -10.86 -11.93 -8.02
CA LYS A 56 -10.54 -13.06 -8.91
C LYS A 56 -9.75 -14.15 -8.22
N LYS A 57 -9.04 -13.84 -7.13
CA LYS A 57 -8.21 -14.76 -6.36
C LYS A 57 -8.54 -14.68 -4.87
N PRO A 58 -9.76 -15.06 -4.47
CA PRO A 58 -10.24 -14.86 -3.10
C PRO A 58 -9.55 -15.74 -2.05
N ASN A 59 -8.75 -16.71 -2.47
CA ASN A 59 -8.01 -17.63 -1.61
C ASN A 59 -6.48 -17.47 -1.74
N ASP A 60 -6.01 -16.34 -2.29
CA ASP A 60 -4.59 -15.99 -2.32
C ASP A 60 -4.31 -14.93 -1.24
N PRO A 61 -3.72 -15.32 -0.08
CA PRO A 61 -3.50 -14.42 1.06
C PRO A 61 -2.63 -13.22 0.68
N ASN A 62 -1.62 -13.41 -0.16
CA ASN A 62 -0.73 -12.35 -0.60
C ASN A 62 -1.47 -11.29 -1.45
N THR A 63 -2.38 -11.73 -2.31
CA THR A 63 -3.22 -10.81 -3.11
C THR A 63 -4.17 -10.03 -2.22
N LEU A 64 -4.82 -10.67 -1.24
CA LEU A 64 -5.70 -10.02 -0.27
C LEU A 64 -4.94 -9.02 0.59
N PHE A 65 -3.78 -9.39 1.12
CA PHE A 65 -2.94 -8.48 1.90
C PHE A 65 -2.50 -7.24 1.10
N LYS A 66 -2.11 -7.41 -0.16
CA LYS A 66 -1.75 -6.28 -1.04
C LYS A 66 -2.93 -5.35 -1.31
N ALA A 67 -4.13 -5.89 -1.50
CA ALA A 67 -5.35 -5.11 -1.67
C ALA A 67 -5.67 -4.31 -0.40
N SER A 68 -5.63 -4.95 0.77
CA SER A 68 -5.81 -4.29 2.08
C SER A 68 -4.81 -3.16 2.28
N LYS A 69 -3.51 -3.46 2.15
CA LYS A 69 -2.44 -2.47 2.35
C LYS A 69 -2.62 -1.23 1.47
N ASN A 70 -2.87 -1.43 0.18
CA ASN A 70 -3.01 -0.32 -0.75
C ASN A 70 -4.27 0.50 -0.48
N LEU A 71 -5.40 -0.15 -0.17
CA LEU A 71 -6.66 0.53 0.17
C LEU A 71 -6.52 1.34 1.46
N THR A 72 -5.84 0.80 2.48
CA THR A 72 -5.53 1.53 3.72
C THR A 72 -4.69 2.77 3.45
N MET A 73 -3.62 2.64 2.65
CA MET A 73 -2.74 3.76 2.31
C MET A 73 -3.46 4.84 1.52
N LEU A 74 -4.31 4.47 0.55
CA LEU A 74 -5.15 5.40 -0.20
C LEU A 74 -6.11 6.14 0.75
N THR A 75 -6.77 5.39 1.62
CA THR A 75 -7.80 5.94 2.49
C THR A 75 -7.21 6.87 3.54
N TYR A 76 -6.16 6.43 4.23
CA TYR A 76 -5.52 7.23 5.28
C TYR A 76 -4.76 8.44 4.71
N GLY A 77 -3.96 8.22 3.66
CA GLY A 77 -3.06 9.26 3.14
C GLY A 77 -3.72 10.30 2.24
N PHE A 78 -4.91 10.03 1.70
CA PHE A 78 -5.56 10.96 0.76
C PHE A 78 -7.02 11.22 1.10
N ILE A 79 -7.84 10.20 1.33
CA ILE A 79 -9.29 10.41 1.54
C ILE A 79 -9.56 11.04 2.90
N MET A 80 -8.85 10.61 3.95
CA MET A 80 -8.97 11.22 5.28
C MET A 80 -8.48 12.66 5.30
N ASP A 81 -7.36 12.95 4.65
CA ASP A 81 -6.82 14.30 4.53
C ASP A 81 -7.80 15.23 3.80
N GLU A 82 -8.38 14.76 2.69
CA GLU A 82 -9.43 15.47 1.96
C GLU A 82 -10.68 15.72 2.81
N ALA A 83 -11.12 14.70 3.59
CA ALA A 83 -12.26 14.83 4.48
C ALA A 83 -12.03 15.94 5.51
N VAL A 84 -10.85 16.00 6.13
CA VAL A 84 -10.48 17.06 7.08
C VAL A 84 -10.51 18.43 6.41
N ARG A 85 -9.88 18.56 5.25
CA ARG A 85 -9.79 19.81 4.51
C ARG A 85 -11.17 20.34 4.11
N VAL A 86 -12.02 19.49 3.56
CA VAL A 86 -13.36 19.85 3.11
C VAL A 86 -14.28 20.18 4.29
N SER A 87 -14.16 19.49 5.42
CA SER A 87 -15.00 19.75 6.61
C SER A 87 -14.82 21.15 7.20
N ILE A 88 -13.71 21.83 6.90
CA ILE A 88 -13.48 23.23 7.34
C ILE A 88 -14.40 24.19 6.58
N GLU A 89 -14.67 23.91 5.30
CA GLU A 89 -15.47 24.74 4.42
C GLU A 89 -16.94 24.25 4.37
N ASP A 90 -17.14 22.94 4.29
CA ASP A 90 -18.44 22.27 4.25
C ASP A 90 -18.40 21.01 5.11
N TYR A 91 -18.96 21.11 6.32
CA TYR A 91 -19.03 20.00 7.27
C TYR A 91 -19.81 18.80 6.72
N THR A 92 -20.92 19.05 6.00
CA THR A 92 -21.76 17.97 5.48
C THR A 92 -21.02 17.16 4.40
N GLU A 93 -20.36 17.84 3.48
CA GLU A 93 -19.54 17.18 2.45
C GLU A 93 -18.32 16.49 3.07
N GLY A 94 -17.65 17.13 4.02
CA GLY A 94 -16.57 16.49 4.78
C GLY A 94 -17.01 15.18 5.45
N LEU A 95 -18.21 15.15 6.07
CA LEU A 95 -18.79 13.96 6.66
C LEU A 95 -19.07 12.87 5.63
N ASN A 96 -19.50 13.21 4.42
CA ASN A 96 -19.69 12.26 3.32
C ASN A 96 -18.36 11.58 2.95
N ILE A 97 -17.28 12.36 2.88
CA ILE A 97 -15.94 11.82 2.57
C ILE A 97 -15.44 10.94 3.72
N TYR A 98 -15.70 11.29 4.98
CA TYR A 98 -15.42 10.42 6.14
C TYR A 98 -16.15 9.08 6.06
N ASN A 99 -17.43 9.09 5.66
CA ASN A 99 -18.20 7.86 5.49
C ASN A 99 -17.63 6.98 4.37
N GLN A 100 -17.13 7.58 3.30
CA GLN A 100 -16.40 6.85 2.26
C GLN A 100 -15.10 6.24 2.81
N ALA A 101 -14.32 7.00 3.59
CA ALA A 101 -13.12 6.50 4.24
C ALA A 101 -13.42 5.31 5.16
N ASN A 102 -14.45 5.42 5.99
CA ASN A 102 -14.89 4.34 6.87
C ASN A 102 -15.28 3.06 6.10
N SER A 103 -16.00 3.20 4.99
CA SER A 103 -16.33 2.08 4.10
C SER A 103 -15.08 1.41 3.53
N ASN A 104 -14.09 2.19 3.12
CA ASN A 104 -12.82 1.68 2.61
C ASN A 104 -12.03 0.93 3.70
N PHE A 105 -11.98 1.46 4.93
CA PHE A 105 -11.33 0.78 6.06
C PHE A 105 -12.01 -0.55 6.38
N LYS A 106 -13.34 -0.61 6.39
CA LYS A 106 -14.07 -1.87 6.59
C LYS A 106 -13.71 -2.92 5.53
N ARG A 107 -13.64 -2.53 4.25
CA ARG A 107 -13.20 -3.43 3.19
C ARG A 107 -11.74 -3.87 3.36
N SER A 108 -10.87 -2.93 3.74
CA SER A 108 -9.46 -3.22 3.98
C SER A 108 -9.28 -4.23 5.11
N ILE A 109 -10.00 -4.07 6.22
CA ILE A 109 -10.03 -5.00 7.36
C ILE A 109 -10.50 -6.38 6.88
N SER A 110 -11.59 -6.46 6.13
CA SER A 110 -12.10 -7.72 5.59
C SER A 110 -11.06 -8.46 4.73
N TYR A 111 -10.28 -7.74 3.91
CA TYR A 111 -9.22 -8.36 3.12
C TYR A 111 -8.07 -8.88 3.98
N VAL A 112 -7.61 -8.12 4.98
CA VAL A 112 -6.50 -8.56 5.83
C VAL A 112 -6.90 -9.70 6.76
N GLU A 113 -8.09 -9.66 7.34
CA GLU A 113 -8.62 -10.75 8.17
C GLU A 113 -8.68 -12.05 7.37
N LYS A 114 -9.24 -12.00 6.15
CA LYS A 114 -9.28 -13.17 5.28
C LYS A 114 -7.88 -13.65 4.89
N SER A 115 -6.95 -12.74 4.66
CA SER A 115 -5.55 -13.09 4.38
C SER A 115 -4.92 -13.85 5.54
N ILE A 116 -5.13 -13.37 6.78
CA ILE A 116 -4.60 -14.01 8.00
C ILE A 116 -5.27 -15.38 8.22
N GLN A 117 -6.59 -15.48 8.04
CA GLN A 117 -7.31 -16.74 8.16
C GLN A 117 -6.81 -17.84 7.20
N LEU A 118 -6.38 -17.44 6.00
CA LEU A 118 -5.83 -18.36 5.00
C LEU A 118 -4.38 -18.78 5.30
N GLU A 119 -3.64 -18.00 6.09
CA GLU A 119 -2.26 -18.31 6.49
C GLU A 119 -2.17 -19.00 7.84
N TYR A 120 -3.18 -18.82 8.72
CA TYR A 120 -3.16 -19.30 10.11
C TYR A 120 -4.51 -19.95 10.46
N ASP A 121 -4.53 -21.27 10.51
CA ASP A 121 -5.74 -22.08 10.74
C ASP A 121 -6.42 -21.80 12.09
N ASN A 122 -5.66 -21.35 13.08
CA ASN A 122 -6.13 -21.08 14.44
C ASN A 122 -6.44 -19.59 14.73
N TYR A 123 -6.51 -18.74 13.69
CA TYR A 123 -6.75 -17.30 13.83
C TYR A 123 -7.98 -16.96 14.68
N PHE A 124 -9.12 -17.64 14.45
CA PHE A 124 -10.35 -17.42 15.22
C PHE A 124 -10.26 -17.87 16.67
N GLN A 125 -9.47 -18.90 16.96
CA GLN A 125 -9.24 -19.34 18.34
C GLN A 125 -8.49 -18.26 19.12
N TRP A 126 -7.51 -17.62 18.53
CA TRP A 126 -6.73 -16.55 19.15
C TRP A 126 -7.54 -15.27 19.43
N ILE A 127 -8.47 -14.91 18.55
CA ILE A 127 -9.30 -13.71 18.76
C ILE A 127 -10.30 -13.93 19.89
N ASN A 128 -10.78 -15.17 20.05
CA ASN A 128 -11.78 -15.52 21.04
C ASN A 128 -11.17 -16.03 22.35
N ASP A 129 -9.89 -16.39 22.33
CA ASP A 129 -9.17 -16.84 23.53
C ASP A 129 -8.77 -15.61 24.37
N ASP A 130 -8.90 -15.75 25.68
CA ASP A 130 -8.84 -14.69 26.67
C ASP A 130 -7.64 -13.73 26.45
N ARG A 131 -7.85 -12.45 26.53
CA ARG A 131 -6.93 -11.35 26.17
C ARG A 131 -5.62 -11.30 26.95
N ASP A 132 -5.39 -12.22 27.88
CA ASP A 132 -4.21 -12.25 28.75
C ASP A 132 -3.10 -13.21 28.29
N SER A 133 -3.29 -13.90 27.17
CA SER A 133 -2.25 -14.78 26.62
C SER A 133 -1.40 -14.04 25.59
N PRO A 134 -0.06 -14.00 25.71
CA PRO A 134 0.78 -13.38 24.68
C PRO A 134 0.57 -14.11 23.36
N MET A 135 0.13 -13.36 22.34
CA MET A 135 -0.07 -13.90 20.99
C MET A 135 1.25 -14.39 20.39
N ILE A 136 1.50 -15.66 20.47
CA ILE A 136 2.62 -16.30 19.77
C ILE A 136 2.08 -16.80 18.43
N PHE A 137 2.29 -16.03 17.37
CA PHE A 137 2.01 -16.46 16.00
C PHE A 137 2.99 -17.58 15.63
N LYS A 138 2.58 -18.84 15.80
CA LYS A 138 3.29 -19.98 15.21
C LYS A 138 2.85 -20.13 13.76
N LYS A 139 3.72 -19.77 12.84
CA LYS A 139 3.62 -20.21 11.45
C LYS A 139 3.99 -21.69 11.47
N GLU A 140 3.04 -22.57 11.20
CA GLU A 140 3.38 -23.97 10.92
C GLU A 140 4.13 -24.03 9.59
N VAL A 141 5.33 -24.62 9.62
CA VAL A 141 6.24 -24.78 8.47
C VAL A 141 5.85 -26.04 7.72
#